data_c983ea5e87c9f9c3b79219a3891795f6
#
_entry.id   c983ea5e87c9f9c3b79219a3891795f6
#
_cell.length_a   1.000
_cell.length_b   1.000
_cell.length_c   1.000
_cell.angle_alpha   90.00
_cell.angle_beta   90.00
_cell.angle_gamma   90.00
#
_symmetry.space_group_name_H-M   'P 1'
#
loop_
_entity.id
_entity.type
_entity.pdbx_description
1 polymer ?
#
loop_
_entity_poly.entity_id
_entity_poly.type
_entity_poly.pdbx_seq_one_letter_code
_entity_poly.pdbx_strand_id
1 'polypeptide(L)'
;MVMKRLAVICFLGVAMVSTFAVADTSPRKVFECSVNQTMNFSISIEQGKGELIFNESIDNRSRLSQWIRPQDYHVEHYHRALVDEKSLEFSIGERVILVSEYFSEEFNEVEKILSVTLKQSGQTQYFECEEGSMSNLALLFQESSD
;
A
#
# COMPACT_ATOMS: atom_id res chain seq x y z
N MET A 1 55.13 -58.56 -20.89
CA MET A 1 54.73 -57.68 -19.81
C MET A 1 53.76 -56.64 -20.41
N VAL A 2 52.48 -56.69 -20.05
CA VAL A 2 51.47 -55.81 -20.56
C VAL A 2 51.21 -54.78 -19.48
N MET A 3 51.64 -53.52 -19.69
CA MET A 3 51.32 -52.40 -18.81
C MET A 3 49.90 -51.88 -19.14
N LYS A 4 48.97 -52.19 -18.27
CA LYS A 4 47.63 -51.54 -18.30
C LYS A 4 47.74 -50.12 -17.83
N ARG A 5 47.53 -49.16 -18.75
CA ARG A 5 47.33 -47.73 -18.40
C ARG A 5 45.91 -47.56 -17.92
N LEU A 6 45.76 -47.26 -16.64
CA LEU A 6 44.48 -46.80 -16.07
C LEU A 6 44.24 -45.33 -16.47
N ALA A 7 43.22 -45.10 -17.28
CA ALA A 7 42.75 -43.76 -17.54
C ALA A 7 41.78 -43.31 -16.42
N VAL A 8 42.21 -42.37 -15.61
CA VAL A 8 41.34 -41.70 -14.62
C VAL A 8 40.56 -40.63 -15.33
N ILE A 9 39.27 -40.86 -15.52
CA ILE A 9 38.33 -39.89 -16.02
C ILE A 9 37.85 -39.08 -14.84
N CYS A 10 38.35 -37.84 -14.68
CA CYS A 10 37.79 -36.84 -13.76
C CYS A 10 36.49 -36.28 -14.34
N PHE A 11 35.35 -36.71 -13.78
CA PHE A 11 34.07 -36.02 -13.99
C PHE A 11 34.06 -34.76 -13.17
N LEU A 12 34.25 -33.61 -13.83
CA LEU A 12 33.95 -32.29 -13.27
C LEU A 12 32.42 -32.10 -13.28
N GLY A 13 31.80 -32.44 -12.16
CA GLY A 13 30.40 -32.11 -11.93
C GLY A 13 30.24 -30.58 -11.71
N VAL A 14 29.78 -29.89 -12.74
CA VAL A 14 29.36 -28.49 -12.60
C VAL A 14 28.05 -28.50 -11.84
N ALA A 15 28.10 -28.20 -10.53
CA ALA A 15 26.92 -27.95 -9.73
C ALA A 15 26.33 -26.59 -10.16
N MET A 16 25.28 -26.63 -10.96
CA MET A 16 24.45 -25.43 -11.23
C MET A 16 23.70 -25.07 -9.95
N VAL A 17 24.22 -24.12 -9.21
CA VAL A 17 23.50 -23.49 -8.09
C VAL A 17 22.42 -22.58 -8.71
N SER A 18 21.21 -23.11 -8.80
CA SER A 18 20.05 -22.29 -9.15
C SER A 18 19.77 -21.35 -7.97
N THR A 19 20.21 -20.11 -8.07
CA THR A 19 19.81 -19.05 -7.14
C THR A 19 18.35 -18.75 -7.41
N PHE A 20 17.45 -19.30 -6.60
CA PHE A 20 16.06 -18.85 -6.56
C PHE A 20 16.07 -17.44 -6.00
N ALA A 21 15.80 -16.45 -6.86
CA ALA A 21 15.50 -15.09 -6.41
C ALA A 21 14.18 -15.18 -5.63
N VAL A 22 14.26 -15.08 -4.31
CA VAL A 22 13.08 -14.92 -3.47
C VAL A 22 12.55 -13.53 -3.76
N ALA A 23 11.38 -13.44 -4.41
CA ALA A 23 10.70 -12.17 -4.59
C ALA A 23 10.42 -11.58 -3.20
N ASP A 24 10.79 -10.32 -2.99
CA ASP A 24 10.48 -9.59 -1.76
C ASP A 24 8.96 -9.51 -1.64
N THR A 25 8.40 -10.27 -0.69
CA THR A 25 6.95 -10.33 -0.42
C THR A 25 6.53 -9.40 0.71
N SER A 26 7.41 -8.47 1.13
CA SER A 26 7.07 -7.51 2.17
C SER A 26 5.95 -6.57 1.69
N PRO A 27 4.96 -6.28 2.57
CA PRO A 27 3.88 -5.37 2.25
C PRO A 27 4.41 -3.98 1.89
N ARG A 28 3.84 -3.36 0.86
CA ARG A 28 4.17 -2.00 0.45
C ARG A 28 3.19 -1.02 1.08
N LYS A 29 3.71 0.04 1.67
CA LYS A 29 2.88 1.11 2.24
C LYS A 29 2.19 1.89 1.12
N VAL A 30 0.87 1.95 1.19
CA VAL A 30 0.00 2.63 0.23
C VAL A 30 -0.44 3.99 0.74
N PHE A 31 -0.76 4.08 2.03
CA PHE A 31 -1.24 5.32 2.65
C PHE A 31 -0.94 5.31 4.15
N GLU A 32 -0.57 6.46 4.68
CA GLU A 32 -0.39 6.67 6.11
C GLU A 32 -0.85 8.07 6.48
N CYS A 33 -1.73 8.17 7.44
CA CYS A 33 -2.31 9.41 7.93
C CYS A 33 -2.23 9.47 9.44
N SER A 34 -1.71 10.57 9.97
CA SER A 34 -1.69 10.87 11.39
C SER A 34 -2.48 12.13 11.67
N VAL A 35 -3.27 12.11 12.75
CA VAL A 35 -4.10 13.22 13.21
C VAL A 35 -3.91 13.37 14.73
N ASN A 36 -3.33 14.47 15.18
CA ASN A 36 -2.95 14.68 16.59
C ASN A 36 -3.86 15.64 17.36
N GLN A 37 -5.01 16.05 16.79
CA GLN A 37 -5.81 17.16 17.34
C GLN A 37 -6.46 16.89 18.70
N THR A 38 -6.82 15.64 19.00
CA THR A 38 -7.47 15.26 20.27
C THR A 38 -7.09 13.88 20.77
N MET A 39 -6.78 12.99 19.87
CA MET A 39 -6.27 11.66 20.10
C MET A 39 -5.23 11.41 19.02
N ASN A 40 -4.09 10.84 19.37
CA ASN A 40 -3.09 10.42 18.38
C ASN A 40 -3.68 9.29 17.53
N PHE A 41 -4.54 9.66 16.59
CA PHE A 41 -5.19 8.74 15.67
C PHE A 41 -4.31 8.58 14.44
N SER A 42 -4.05 7.36 14.05
CA SER A 42 -3.34 7.06 12.81
C SER A 42 -3.97 5.90 12.05
N ILE A 43 -3.94 6.01 10.74
CA ILE A 43 -4.33 4.97 9.81
C ILE A 43 -3.12 4.65 8.91
N SER A 44 -2.88 3.37 8.71
CA SER A 44 -1.90 2.87 7.77
C SER A 44 -2.55 1.82 6.87
N ILE A 45 -2.30 1.91 5.56
CA ILE A 45 -2.76 0.94 4.57
C ILE A 45 -1.53 0.42 3.83
N GLU A 46 -1.40 -0.89 3.79
CA GLU A 46 -0.33 -1.59 3.11
C GLU A 46 -0.90 -2.56 2.07
N GLN A 47 -0.19 -2.78 0.98
CA GLN A 47 -0.54 -3.76 -0.04
C GLN A 47 0.37 -4.98 0.05
N GLY A 48 -0.23 -6.17 0.20
CA GLY A 48 0.47 -7.43 0.15
C GLY A 48 -0.32 -8.47 -0.66
N LYS A 49 0.29 -9.10 -1.65
CA LYS A 49 -0.31 -10.19 -2.45
C LYS A 49 -1.71 -9.90 -3.03
N GLY A 50 -1.95 -8.66 -3.50
CA GLY A 50 -3.24 -8.24 -4.06
C GLY A 50 -4.31 -7.84 -3.04
N GLU A 51 -4.06 -8.04 -1.76
CA GLU A 51 -4.94 -7.60 -0.68
C GLU A 51 -4.39 -6.34 -0.01
N LEU A 52 -5.27 -5.56 0.61
CA LEU A 52 -4.88 -4.44 1.45
C LEU A 52 -4.91 -4.85 2.92
N ILE A 53 -4.00 -4.29 3.69
CA ILE A 53 -3.97 -4.43 5.15
C ILE A 53 -4.24 -3.05 5.73
N PHE A 54 -5.38 -2.93 6.39
CA PHE A 54 -5.76 -1.71 7.11
C PHE A 54 -5.36 -1.82 8.57
N ASN A 55 -4.65 -0.83 9.08
CA ASN A 55 -4.27 -0.72 10.48
C ASN A 55 -4.74 0.63 11.03
N GLU A 56 -5.37 0.59 12.18
CA GLU A 56 -5.81 1.76 12.94
C GLU A 56 -5.16 1.75 14.31
N SER A 57 -4.61 2.89 14.72
CA SER A 57 -4.00 3.06 16.03
C SER A 57 -4.56 4.31 16.72
N ILE A 58 -4.70 4.25 18.03
CA ILE A 58 -5.05 5.38 18.89
C ILE A 58 -4.01 5.42 20.01
N ASP A 59 -3.44 6.61 20.28
CA ASP A 59 -2.39 6.81 21.29
C ASP A 59 -1.21 5.84 21.12
N ASN A 60 -0.78 5.61 19.88
CA ASN A 60 0.28 4.67 19.49
C ASN A 60 0.01 3.20 19.85
N ARG A 61 -1.25 2.86 20.13
CA ARG A 61 -1.68 1.47 20.37
C ARG A 61 -2.49 0.98 19.19
N SER A 62 -2.11 -0.15 18.64
CA SER A 62 -2.90 -0.82 17.59
C SER A 62 -4.29 -1.15 18.15
N ARG A 63 -5.32 -0.65 17.47
CA ARG A 63 -6.71 -0.86 17.81
C ARG A 63 -7.38 -1.87 16.91
N LEU A 64 -7.08 -1.80 15.60
CA LEU A 64 -7.67 -2.64 14.58
C LEU A 64 -6.64 -2.96 13.50
N SER A 65 -6.60 -4.21 13.08
CA SER A 65 -5.87 -4.64 11.90
C SER A 65 -6.77 -5.58 11.09
N GLN A 66 -7.00 -5.27 9.82
CA GLN A 66 -7.90 -6.05 8.99
C GLN A 66 -7.41 -6.15 7.55
N TRP A 67 -7.52 -7.34 6.98
CA TRP A 67 -7.30 -7.61 5.56
C TRP A 67 -8.54 -7.24 4.75
N ILE A 68 -8.32 -6.61 3.59
CA ILE A 68 -9.38 -6.18 2.66
C ILE A 68 -9.08 -6.79 1.31
N ARG A 69 -10.01 -7.59 0.81
CA ARG A 69 -9.87 -8.26 -0.49
C ARG A 69 -10.10 -7.27 -1.63
N PRO A 70 -9.57 -7.54 -2.85
CA PRO A 70 -9.74 -6.66 -4.01
C PRO A 70 -11.19 -6.30 -4.34
N GLN A 71 -12.14 -7.24 -4.13
CA GLN A 71 -13.56 -7.00 -4.38
C GLN A 71 -14.25 -6.16 -3.30
N ASP A 72 -13.60 -5.91 -2.16
CA ASP A 72 -14.18 -5.20 -1.02
C ASP A 72 -13.69 -3.75 -0.90
N TYR A 73 -12.86 -3.28 -1.84
CA TYR A 73 -12.47 -1.89 -1.92
C TYR A 73 -12.67 -1.32 -3.32
N HIS A 74 -12.82 -0.01 -3.40
CA HIS A 74 -12.96 0.73 -4.63
C HIS A 74 -11.92 1.86 -4.70
N VAL A 75 -11.28 1.99 -5.87
CA VAL A 75 -10.35 3.09 -6.15
C VAL A 75 -10.93 3.99 -7.22
N GLU A 76 -10.77 5.30 -7.05
CA GLU A 76 -11.21 6.31 -7.99
C GLU A 76 -10.10 7.32 -8.26
N HIS A 77 -9.93 7.67 -9.52
CA HIS A 77 -8.98 8.70 -9.95
C HIS A 77 -9.74 9.76 -10.75
N TYR A 78 -9.83 10.94 -10.18
CA TYR A 78 -10.36 12.11 -10.83
C TYR A 78 -9.22 13.00 -11.30
N HIS A 79 -9.22 13.36 -12.58
CA HIS A 79 -8.19 14.20 -13.16
C HIS A 79 -8.81 15.26 -14.08
N ARG A 80 -8.38 16.49 -13.90
CA ARG A 80 -8.62 17.61 -14.83
C ARG A 80 -7.36 18.48 -14.90
N ALA A 81 -7.33 19.48 -15.77
CA ALA A 81 -6.12 20.22 -16.15
C ALA A 81 -5.15 20.63 -15.01
N LEU A 82 -5.66 21.05 -13.86
CA LEU A 82 -4.84 21.51 -12.72
C LEU A 82 -5.20 20.83 -11.40
N VAL A 83 -6.03 19.79 -11.45
CA VAL A 83 -6.47 19.04 -10.26
C VAL A 83 -6.34 17.56 -10.51
N ASP A 84 -5.75 16.86 -9.55
CA ASP A 84 -5.62 15.40 -9.51
C ASP A 84 -6.05 14.90 -8.14
N GLU A 85 -7.00 13.98 -8.11
CA GLU A 85 -7.48 13.36 -6.87
C GLU A 85 -7.52 11.85 -7.02
N LYS A 86 -6.85 11.16 -6.12
CA LYS A 86 -6.89 9.71 -6.00
C LYS A 86 -7.55 9.34 -4.68
N SER A 87 -8.45 8.39 -4.71
CA SER A 87 -9.14 7.93 -3.51
C SER A 87 -9.28 6.43 -3.46
N LEU A 88 -9.40 5.93 -2.23
CA LEU A 88 -9.64 4.54 -1.90
C LEU A 88 -10.76 4.47 -0.87
N GLU A 89 -11.81 3.72 -1.17
CA GLU A 89 -12.95 3.50 -0.27
C GLU A 89 -13.11 2.02 0.05
N PHE A 90 -13.37 1.71 1.31
CA PHE A 90 -13.67 0.37 1.79
C PHE A 90 -14.51 0.43 3.07
N SER A 91 -15.10 -0.71 3.46
CA SER A 91 -15.92 -0.82 4.66
C SER A 91 -15.27 -1.74 5.70
N ILE A 92 -15.32 -1.32 6.95
CA ILE A 92 -14.94 -2.11 8.12
C ILE A 92 -16.17 -2.19 9.04
N GLY A 93 -16.87 -3.33 9.02
CA GLY A 93 -18.16 -3.46 9.70
C GLY A 93 -19.18 -2.48 9.11
N GLU A 94 -19.78 -1.64 9.94
CA GLU A 94 -20.74 -0.61 9.54
C GLU A 94 -20.09 0.73 9.17
N ARG A 95 -18.79 0.82 9.25
CA ARG A 95 -18.02 2.03 9.02
C ARG A 95 -17.46 2.03 7.61
N VAL A 96 -17.72 3.08 6.84
CA VAL A 96 -17.12 3.34 5.53
C VAL A 96 -15.92 4.27 5.71
N ILE A 97 -14.79 3.89 5.18
CA ILE A 97 -13.53 4.64 5.24
C ILE A 97 -13.15 5.06 3.84
N LEU A 98 -12.97 6.36 3.64
CA LEU A 98 -12.49 6.97 2.41
C LEU A 98 -11.18 7.70 2.70
N VAL A 99 -10.10 7.31 2.03
CA VAL A 99 -8.83 8.01 2.07
C VAL A 99 -8.59 8.69 0.72
N SER A 100 -8.06 9.90 0.73
CA SER A 100 -7.86 10.72 -0.47
C SER A 100 -6.51 11.41 -0.47
N GLU A 101 -5.95 11.50 -1.68
CA GLU A 101 -4.85 12.39 -2.02
C GLU A 101 -5.38 13.41 -3.04
N TYR A 102 -5.47 14.66 -2.63
CA TYR A 102 -5.86 15.77 -3.47
C TYR A 102 -4.63 16.62 -3.81
N PHE A 103 -4.47 16.94 -5.08
CA PHE A 103 -3.43 17.81 -5.59
C PHE A 103 -4.03 18.87 -6.50
N SER A 104 -3.64 20.13 -6.31
CA SER A 104 -4.08 21.25 -7.15
C SER A 104 -2.93 22.22 -7.43
N GLU A 105 -2.89 22.72 -8.65
CA GLU A 105 -2.01 23.81 -9.10
C GLU A 105 -2.84 25.05 -9.54
N GLU A 106 -4.07 25.15 -9.08
CA GLU A 106 -4.94 26.29 -9.40
C GLU A 106 -4.43 27.56 -8.71
N PHE A 107 -4.70 28.71 -9.32
CA PHE A 107 -4.36 30.05 -8.77
C PHE A 107 -2.87 30.31 -8.54
N ASN A 108 -1.98 29.66 -9.29
CA ASN A 108 -0.52 29.71 -9.10
C ASN A 108 -0.02 29.26 -7.72
N GLU A 109 -0.82 28.49 -7.02
CA GLU A 109 -0.48 27.85 -5.76
C GLU A 109 -0.51 26.33 -5.91
N VAL A 110 0.45 25.66 -5.29
CA VAL A 110 0.47 24.19 -5.20
C VAL A 110 -0.14 23.79 -3.88
N GLU A 111 -1.22 23.02 -3.93
CA GLU A 111 -1.89 22.48 -2.76
C GLU A 111 -1.89 20.97 -2.82
N LYS A 112 -1.48 20.32 -1.73
CA LYS A 112 -1.58 18.88 -1.56
C LYS A 112 -2.22 18.58 -0.21
N ILE A 113 -3.35 17.85 -0.25
CA ILE A 113 -4.11 17.47 0.94
C ILE A 113 -4.24 15.95 0.97
N LEU A 114 -3.82 15.34 2.05
CA LEU A 114 -4.16 13.97 2.39
C LEU A 114 -5.28 14.01 3.43
N SER A 115 -6.31 13.20 3.23
CA SER A 115 -7.48 13.20 4.12
C SER A 115 -8.06 11.81 4.34
N VAL A 116 -8.77 11.69 5.46
CA VAL A 116 -9.55 10.51 5.83
C VAL A 116 -10.98 10.95 6.14
N THR A 117 -11.96 10.31 5.53
CA THR A 117 -13.37 10.48 5.84
C THR A 117 -13.92 9.18 6.41
N LEU A 118 -14.54 9.26 7.58
CA LEU A 118 -15.21 8.15 8.26
C LEU A 118 -16.71 8.39 8.24
N LYS A 119 -17.47 7.43 7.72
CA LYS A 119 -18.93 7.46 7.70
C LYS A 119 -19.47 6.29 8.51
N GLN A 120 -20.29 6.57 9.50
CA GLN A 120 -20.95 5.56 10.32
C GLN A 120 -22.29 6.08 10.86
N SER A 121 -23.36 5.28 10.74
CA SER A 121 -24.69 5.60 11.31
C SER A 121 -25.22 7.00 10.92
N GLY A 122 -25.03 7.39 9.64
CA GLY A 122 -25.45 8.70 9.12
C GLY A 122 -24.57 9.88 9.54
N GLN A 123 -23.53 9.64 10.33
CA GLN A 123 -22.54 10.65 10.70
C GLN A 123 -21.30 10.56 9.82
N THR A 124 -20.75 11.72 9.45
CA THR A 124 -19.53 11.84 8.66
C THR A 124 -18.51 12.65 9.44
N GLN A 125 -17.30 12.10 9.60
CA GLN A 125 -16.15 12.78 10.17
C GLN A 125 -15.06 12.91 9.10
N TYR A 126 -14.51 14.10 8.96
CA TYR A 126 -13.44 14.43 8.03
C TYR A 126 -12.20 14.86 8.78
N PHE A 127 -11.05 14.30 8.41
CA PHE A 127 -9.75 14.63 8.98
C PHE A 127 -8.75 14.94 7.87
N GLU A 128 -8.07 16.07 7.98
CA GLU A 128 -6.86 16.30 7.21
C GLU A 128 -5.66 15.69 7.92
N CYS A 129 -4.83 15.00 7.16
CA CYS A 129 -3.63 14.37 7.68
C CYS A 129 -2.55 15.41 7.96
N GLU A 130 -1.83 15.22 9.05
CA GLU A 130 -0.75 16.12 9.44
C GLU A 130 0.52 15.89 8.64
N GLU A 131 1.45 16.83 8.77
CA GLU A 131 2.79 16.74 8.20
C GLU A 131 3.48 15.44 8.62
N GLY A 132 4.17 14.79 7.69
CA GLY A 132 4.76 13.47 7.88
C GLY A 132 3.87 12.32 7.42
N SER A 133 2.59 12.55 7.12
CA SER A 133 1.71 11.59 6.46
C SER A 133 2.13 11.37 5.00
N MET A 134 1.81 10.22 4.44
CA MET A 134 2.24 9.87 3.09
C MET A 134 1.16 9.18 2.27
N SER A 135 1.19 9.34 0.96
CA SER A 135 0.35 8.62 0.03
C SER A 135 1.15 8.04 -1.14
N ASN A 136 0.89 6.78 -1.43
CA ASN A 136 1.28 6.07 -2.63
C ASN A 136 0.05 5.42 -3.27
N LEU A 137 -1.11 6.08 -3.23
CA LEU A 137 -2.35 5.57 -3.82
C LEU A 137 -2.20 5.25 -5.31
N ALA A 138 -1.27 5.91 -6.00
CA ALA A 138 -0.94 5.63 -7.40
C ALA A 138 -0.57 4.15 -7.65
N LEU A 139 -0.06 3.43 -6.66
CA LEU A 139 0.27 2.01 -6.78
C LEU A 139 -0.97 1.16 -7.09
N LEU A 140 -2.15 1.54 -6.60
CA LEU A 140 -3.39 0.80 -6.79
C LEU A 140 -3.97 0.94 -8.21
N PHE A 141 -3.51 1.93 -8.98
CA PHE A 141 -3.96 2.18 -10.35
C PHE A 141 -3.06 1.52 -11.40
N GLN A 142 -1.88 1.06 -11.02
CA GLN A 142 -0.91 0.44 -11.94
C GLN A 142 -1.25 -1.03 -12.26
N GLU A 143 -2.00 -1.70 -11.40
CA GLU A 143 -2.34 -3.12 -11.53
C GLU A 143 -3.55 -3.39 -12.44
N SER A 144 -4.31 -2.36 -12.83
CA SER A 144 -5.49 -2.50 -13.69
C SER A 144 -5.19 -2.41 -15.19
N SER A 145 -3.93 -2.40 -15.59
CA SER A 145 -3.50 -2.24 -17.00
C SER A 145 -3.05 -3.54 -17.67
N ASP A 146 -3.25 -4.69 -17.02
CA ASP A 146 -2.97 -6.02 -17.59
C ASP A 146 -4.24 -6.76 -18.03
#